data_f9d993ba2dc93df89397e059421e5b21
#
_entry.id   f9d993ba2dc93df89397e059421e5b21
#
_cell.length_a   1.000
_cell.length_b   1.000
_cell.length_c   1.000
_cell.angle_alpha   90.00
_cell.angle_beta   90.00
_cell.angle_gamma   90.00
#
_symmetry.space_group_name_H-M   'P 1'
#
loop_
_entity.id
_entity.type
_entity.pdbx_description
1 polymer ?
#
loop_
_entity_poly.entity_id
_entity_poly.type
_entity_poly.pdbx_seq_one_letter_code
_entity_poly.pdbx_strand_id
1 'polypeptide(L)'
;MSTRNSAFRDDRTLDDGARQELRPRALEIVQSFLGEPNRRLSTARQVRWGSRASFVLNVHGANAGLWFDHENGCGGDIISFIERQLGCSIGEAIKYALRYWGPSFGASTRIPRPVHREEADDAVRIRRALQIWDGVQPLRDSLAERYLARRGIRVPDEALDVLGFHPGCPFRSATAPALIALIQDITTGEPVGVHRRQLTCDATAAGPPMSLGPKSGGVIRLSSAISADLAIGEGVETSLSGMMLGSGPTWSVLDAGGISNFIVLENLQRLTILVDHDVSGTGQRAAVTCRDRWLAAGKRVRLIMPETPGQDINDLVLAEIGSSPEHA
;
A
#
# COMPACT_ATOMS: atom_id res chain seq x y z
N MET A 1 10.90 12.58 54.91
CA MET A 1 9.70 12.02 54.27
C MET A 1 8.96 13.16 53.60
N SER A 2 8.62 13.04 52.39
CA SER A 2 7.82 13.95 51.53
C SER A 2 8.62 14.79 50.53
N THR A 3 9.03 14.17 49.41
CA THR A 3 9.45 14.87 48.18
C THR A 3 9.15 14.08 46.89
N ARG A 4 8.10 13.19 46.90
CA ARG A 4 7.73 12.39 45.70
C ARG A 4 6.40 12.77 45.06
N ASN A 5 5.71 13.84 45.51
CA ASN A 5 4.35 14.15 45.02
C ASN A 5 4.22 15.41 44.17
N SER A 6 5.30 16.17 43.90
CA SER A 6 5.21 17.39 43.10
C SER A 6 5.48 17.18 41.60
N ALA A 7 6.26 16.19 41.21
CA ALA A 7 6.59 15.93 39.79
C ALA A 7 5.40 15.39 38.96
N PHE A 8 4.49 14.64 39.60
CA PHE A 8 3.33 14.04 38.90
C PHE A 8 2.15 15.02 38.69
N ARG A 9 2.10 16.12 39.44
CA ARG A 9 1.07 17.17 39.24
C ARG A 9 1.40 18.14 38.13
N ASP A 10 2.69 18.40 37.93
CA ASP A 10 3.20 19.33 36.90
C ASP A 10 3.02 18.78 35.46
N ASP A 11 3.16 17.49 35.29
CA ASP A 11 3.08 16.84 33.98
C ASP A 11 1.62 16.81 33.43
N ARG A 12 0.61 16.61 34.29
CA ARG A 12 -0.82 16.60 33.89
C ARG A 12 -1.34 18.00 33.55
N THR A 13 -0.89 19.04 34.21
CA THR A 13 -1.31 20.43 33.94
C THR A 13 -0.71 20.96 32.66
N LEU A 14 0.53 20.56 32.32
CA LEU A 14 1.15 20.85 31.03
C LEU A 14 0.44 20.11 29.88
N ASP A 15 0.01 18.88 30.12
CA ASP A 15 -0.71 18.06 29.16
C ASP A 15 -2.09 18.66 28.79
N ASP A 16 -2.86 19.10 29.78
CA ASP A 16 -4.17 19.72 29.57
C ASP A 16 -4.08 21.10 28.89
N GLY A 17 -3.08 21.90 29.24
CA GLY A 17 -2.79 23.18 28.62
C GLY A 17 -2.43 23.04 27.13
N ALA A 18 -1.54 22.12 26.82
CA ALA A 18 -1.13 21.83 25.44
C ALA A 18 -2.29 21.34 24.58
N ARG A 19 -3.17 20.49 25.14
CA ARG A 19 -4.37 20.00 24.44
C ARG A 19 -5.33 21.13 24.08
N GLN A 20 -5.58 22.03 25.01
CA GLN A 20 -6.45 23.19 24.77
C GLN A 20 -5.87 24.13 23.73
N GLU A 21 -4.57 24.36 23.76
CA GLU A 21 -3.87 25.25 22.85
C GLU A 21 -3.78 24.72 21.42
N LEU A 22 -3.55 23.43 21.27
CA LEU A 22 -3.39 22.80 19.95
C LEU A 22 -4.71 22.41 19.27
N ARG A 23 -5.80 22.32 20.04
CA ARG A 23 -7.13 21.95 19.54
C ARG A 23 -7.62 22.82 18.38
N PRO A 24 -7.50 24.15 18.38
CA PRO A 24 -7.91 24.99 17.25
C PRO A 24 -7.09 24.74 15.97
N ARG A 25 -5.87 24.22 16.12
CA ARG A 25 -4.94 23.92 15.03
C ARG A 25 -4.97 22.47 14.57
N ALA A 26 -5.89 21.66 15.09
CA ALA A 26 -5.96 20.22 14.83
C ALA A 26 -6.00 19.89 13.33
N LEU A 27 -6.74 20.67 12.52
CA LEU A 27 -6.82 20.48 11.09
C LEU A 27 -5.45 20.70 10.42
N GLU A 28 -4.79 21.78 10.74
CA GLU A 28 -3.44 22.13 10.23
C GLU A 28 -2.42 21.04 10.60
N ILE A 29 -2.47 20.57 11.86
CA ILE A 29 -1.59 19.53 12.35
C ILE A 29 -1.83 18.23 11.58
N VAL A 30 -3.07 17.77 11.47
CA VAL A 30 -3.39 16.53 10.75
C VAL A 30 -3.02 16.63 9.26
N GLN A 31 -3.29 17.77 8.62
CA GLN A 31 -2.89 18.00 7.22
C GLN A 31 -1.38 17.96 7.02
N SER A 32 -0.59 18.41 8.00
CA SER A 32 0.87 18.37 7.89
C SER A 32 1.43 16.94 7.85
N PHE A 33 0.73 15.96 8.45
CA PHE A 33 1.12 14.55 8.46
C PHE A 33 0.48 13.75 7.32
N LEU A 34 -0.82 13.95 7.07
CA LEU A 34 -1.61 13.14 6.14
C LEU A 34 -1.79 13.77 4.76
N GLY A 35 -1.34 15.03 4.58
CA GLY A 35 -1.53 15.78 3.34
C GLY A 35 -2.96 16.29 3.16
N GLU A 36 -3.36 16.56 1.90
CA GLU A 36 -4.67 17.12 1.59
C GLU A 36 -5.82 16.14 1.91
N PRO A 37 -6.90 16.62 2.52
CA PRO A 37 -8.05 15.79 2.85
C PRO A 37 -8.86 15.41 1.61
N ASN A 38 -9.65 14.37 1.74
CA ASN A 38 -10.65 13.99 0.75
C ASN A 38 -11.83 14.98 0.79
N ARG A 39 -11.77 16.01 -0.06
CA ARG A 39 -12.78 17.09 -0.11
C ARG A 39 -14.17 16.59 -0.43
N ARG A 40 -14.29 15.51 -1.23
CA ARG A 40 -15.60 14.96 -1.64
C ARG A 40 -16.34 14.27 -0.50
N LEU A 41 -15.62 13.66 0.43
CA LEU A 41 -16.18 12.89 1.54
C LEU A 41 -16.09 13.65 2.88
N SER A 42 -15.55 14.86 2.87
CA SER A 42 -15.50 15.77 4.01
C SER A 42 -16.76 16.62 4.10
N THR A 43 -17.10 17.03 5.32
CA THR A 43 -18.22 17.94 5.62
C THR A 43 -17.72 19.14 6.40
N ALA A 44 -18.58 20.15 6.64
CA ALA A 44 -18.24 21.29 7.48
C ALA A 44 -17.89 20.91 8.94
N ARG A 45 -18.31 19.72 9.42
CA ARG A 45 -18.04 19.25 10.79
C ARG A 45 -16.93 18.21 10.88
N GLN A 46 -16.70 17.47 9.80
CA GLN A 46 -15.75 16.36 9.76
C GLN A 46 -14.91 16.43 8.51
N VAL A 47 -13.61 16.44 8.68
CA VAL A 47 -12.64 16.33 7.58
C VAL A 47 -12.12 14.90 7.53
N ARG A 48 -11.99 14.34 6.33
CA ARG A 48 -11.69 12.94 6.10
C ARG A 48 -10.50 12.76 5.19
N TRP A 49 -9.69 11.72 5.45
CA TRP A 49 -8.53 11.35 4.65
C TRP A 49 -8.63 9.90 4.16
N GLY A 50 -7.86 9.62 3.11
CA GLY A 50 -7.84 8.32 2.45
C GLY A 50 -8.92 8.15 1.39
N SER A 51 -8.74 7.20 0.49
CA SER A 51 -9.67 6.90 -0.61
C SER A 51 -11.03 6.43 -0.11
N ARG A 52 -11.05 5.72 1.02
CA ARG A 52 -12.26 5.24 1.71
C ARG A 52 -12.74 6.19 2.81
N ALA A 53 -12.08 7.34 2.98
CA ALA A 53 -12.38 8.29 4.06
C ALA A 53 -12.37 7.66 5.46
N SER A 54 -11.46 6.71 5.69
CA SER A 54 -11.37 5.91 6.91
C SER A 54 -10.84 6.71 8.10
N PHE A 55 -9.99 7.71 7.85
CA PHE A 55 -9.54 8.62 8.90
C PHE A 55 -10.43 9.86 8.97
N VAL A 56 -10.92 10.18 10.14
CA VAL A 56 -11.87 11.29 10.41
C VAL A 56 -11.33 12.20 11.49
N LEU A 57 -11.33 13.51 11.25
CA LEU A 57 -11.08 14.55 12.24
C LEU A 57 -12.37 15.38 12.41
N ASN A 58 -12.83 15.54 13.64
CA ASN A 58 -13.89 16.48 13.95
C ASN A 58 -13.32 17.90 14.07
N VAL A 59 -13.84 18.84 13.28
CA VAL A 59 -13.35 20.23 13.23
C VAL A 59 -14.28 21.23 13.89
N HIS A 60 -15.51 20.81 14.23
CA HIS A 60 -16.51 21.67 14.89
C HIS A 60 -17.25 20.94 16.01
N GLY A 61 -17.77 21.72 16.98
CA GLY A 61 -18.58 21.25 18.10
C GLY A 61 -17.76 20.73 19.29
N ALA A 62 -18.43 20.03 20.22
CA ALA A 62 -17.81 19.54 21.45
C ALA A 62 -16.63 18.59 21.19
N ASN A 63 -16.69 17.83 20.10
CA ASN A 63 -15.68 16.85 19.70
C ASN A 63 -14.60 17.43 18.76
N ALA A 64 -14.55 18.75 18.52
CA ALA A 64 -13.52 19.35 17.67
C ALA A 64 -12.11 18.97 18.18
N GLY A 65 -11.21 18.61 17.27
CA GLY A 65 -9.86 18.14 17.58
C GLY A 65 -9.76 16.65 17.95
N LEU A 66 -10.89 15.94 18.03
CA LEU A 66 -10.88 14.48 18.17
C LEU A 66 -10.87 13.81 16.78
N TRP A 67 -10.05 12.79 16.66
CA TRP A 67 -9.91 11.99 15.45
C TRP A 67 -10.29 10.53 15.69
N PHE A 68 -10.66 9.84 14.61
CA PHE A 68 -10.89 8.40 14.61
C PHE A 68 -10.42 7.78 13.28
N ASP A 69 -9.75 6.65 13.37
CA ASP A 69 -9.31 5.84 12.24
C ASP A 69 -10.14 4.55 12.21
N HIS A 70 -11.12 4.51 11.32
CA HIS A 70 -12.03 3.37 11.15
C HIS A 70 -11.32 2.11 10.63
N GLU A 71 -10.20 2.26 9.92
CA GLU A 71 -9.45 1.14 9.37
C GLU A 71 -8.67 0.40 10.46
N ASN A 72 -8.16 1.14 11.44
CA ASN A 72 -7.37 0.60 12.55
C ASN A 72 -8.16 0.51 13.87
N GLY A 73 -9.41 0.98 13.92
CA GLY A 73 -10.27 0.94 15.11
C GLY A 73 -9.75 1.75 16.29
N CYS A 74 -9.07 2.86 16.05
CA CYS A 74 -8.45 3.67 17.09
C CYS A 74 -8.71 5.16 16.86
N GLY A 75 -8.65 5.93 17.95
CA GLY A 75 -8.91 7.37 17.93
C GLY A 75 -8.37 8.06 19.18
N GLY A 76 -8.51 9.36 19.23
CA GLY A 76 -8.06 10.16 20.36
C GLY A 76 -8.07 11.65 20.08
N ASP A 77 -7.29 12.41 20.84
CA ASP A 77 -7.07 13.83 20.66
C ASP A 77 -5.82 14.12 19.78
N ILE A 78 -5.52 15.40 19.59
CA ILE A 78 -4.42 15.80 18.72
C ILE A 78 -3.05 15.41 19.24
N ILE A 79 -2.85 15.31 20.56
CA ILE A 79 -1.59 14.84 21.14
C ILE A 79 -1.42 13.35 20.88
N SER A 80 -2.46 12.55 21.10
CA SER A 80 -2.42 11.11 20.80
C SER A 80 -2.27 10.85 19.29
N PHE A 81 -2.75 11.75 18.44
CA PHE A 81 -2.47 11.71 17.00
C PHE A 81 -0.97 11.88 16.72
N ILE A 82 -0.35 12.90 17.30
CA ILE A 82 1.09 13.18 17.13
C ILE A 82 1.93 12.06 17.72
N GLU A 83 1.60 11.60 18.93
CA GLU A 83 2.24 10.44 19.58
C GLU A 83 2.22 9.23 18.63
N ARG A 84 1.08 8.91 18.06
CA ARG A 84 0.93 7.81 17.10
C ARG A 84 1.71 8.04 15.81
N GLN A 85 1.67 9.25 15.24
CA GLN A 85 2.39 9.57 13.99
C GLN A 85 3.91 9.56 14.18
N LEU A 86 4.39 9.99 15.34
CA LEU A 86 5.81 10.05 15.66
C LEU A 86 6.33 8.81 16.43
N GLY A 87 5.43 7.99 17.13
CA GLY A 87 5.71 6.90 18.02
C GLY A 87 6.63 7.22 19.16
N CYS A 88 6.44 8.35 19.60
CA CYS A 88 7.13 8.91 20.73
C CYS A 88 6.25 8.83 21.97
N SER A 89 6.79 9.17 23.14
CA SER A 89 6.00 9.33 24.34
C SER A 89 5.11 10.58 24.27
N ILE A 90 4.04 10.62 25.09
CA ILE A 90 3.16 11.79 25.23
C ILE A 90 3.97 13.08 25.48
N GLY A 91 4.96 13.04 26.36
CA GLY A 91 5.80 14.21 26.67
C GLY A 91 6.62 14.70 25.46
N GLU A 92 7.09 13.78 24.62
CA GLU A 92 7.79 14.13 23.37
C GLU A 92 6.83 14.67 22.32
N ALA A 93 5.62 14.10 22.22
CA ALA A 93 4.57 14.60 21.34
C ALA A 93 4.16 16.03 21.69
N ILE A 94 4.01 16.34 22.99
CA ILE A 94 3.71 17.69 23.47
C ILE A 94 4.85 18.66 23.11
N LYS A 95 6.11 18.31 23.41
CA LYS A 95 7.26 19.14 23.07
C LYS A 95 7.36 19.41 21.57
N TYR A 96 7.14 18.38 20.78
CA TYR A 96 7.10 18.49 19.32
C TYR A 96 5.99 19.43 18.87
N ALA A 97 4.77 19.21 19.35
CA ALA A 97 3.61 20.00 18.99
C ALA A 97 3.77 21.49 19.36
N LEU A 98 4.20 21.78 20.58
CA LEU A 98 4.41 23.16 21.03
C LEU A 98 5.57 23.85 20.28
N ARG A 99 6.58 23.12 19.87
CA ARG A 99 7.67 23.65 19.04
C ARG A 99 7.21 24.10 17.68
N TYR A 100 6.27 23.36 17.04
CA TYR A 100 5.87 23.60 15.65
C TYR A 100 4.51 24.33 15.52
N TRP A 101 3.68 24.28 16.54
CA TRP A 101 2.34 24.89 16.55
C TRP A 101 2.01 25.69 17.80
N GLY A 102 2.94 25.84 18.76
CA GLY A 102 2.73 26.65 19.95
C GLY A 102 2.74 28.17 19.69
N PRO A 103 2.42 29.01 20.71
CA PRO A 103 2.20 30.45 20.56
C PRO A 103 3.41 31.24 20.05
N SER A 104 4.61 30.72 20.23
CA SER A 104 5.86 31.36 19.79
C SER A 104 6.22 31.12 18.32
N PHE A 105 5.36 30.42 17.58
CA PHE A 105 5.67 30.01 16.22
C PHE A 105 5.08 30.97 15.16
N GLY A 106 5.94 31.77 14.55
CA GLY A 106 5.60 32.63 13.42
C GLY A 106 5.47 31.85 12.10
N ALA A 107 4.57 32.29 11.23
CA ALA A 107 4.01 31.60 10.06
C ALA A 107 4.97 31.32 8.88
N SER A 108 6.24 30.97 9.12
CA SER A 108 7.20 30.75 8.01
C SER A 108 8.25 29.68 8.24
N THR A 109 7.86 28.48 8.67
CA THR A 109 8.80 27.36 8.61
C THR A 109 8.07 26.10 8.13
N ARG A 110 8.53 25.57 7.00
CA ARG A 110 8.08 24.28 6.48
C ARG A 110 8.35 23.22 7.55
N ILE A 111 7.29 22.66 8.10
CA ILE A 111 7.40 21.61 9.13
C ILE A 111 8.14 20.45 8.51
N PRO A 112 9.30 20.03 9.04
CA PRO A 112 9.98 18.85 8.55
C PRO A 112 9.08 17.65 8.81
N ARG A 113 8.68 16.94 7.76
CA ARG A 113 8.05 15.63 7.92
C ARG A 113 9.03 14.75 8.67
N PRO A 114 8.64 14.02 9.71
CA PRO A 114 9.57 13.15 10.43
C PRO A 114 9.97 11.96 9.53
N VAL A 115 11.05 12.13 8.80
CA VAL A 115 11.60 11.14 7.87
C VAL A 115 12.07 9.88 8.63
N HIS A 116 12.60 10.05 9.85
CA HIS A 116 13.22 8.95 10.60
C HIS A 116 12.25 7.88 11.13
N ARG A 117 10.96 8.13 11.21
CA ARG A 117 10.03 7.14 11.74
C ARG A 117 9.35 6.29 10.68
N GLU A 118 8.99 6.87 9.53
CA GLU A 118 8.55 6.05 8.40
C GLU A 118 9.63 5.02 8.07
N GLU A 119 10.91 5.42 8.08
CA GLU A 119 12.04 4.53 7.86
C GLU A 119 12.19 3.47 8.97
N ALA A 120 12.01 3.82 10.25
CA ALA A 120 12.10 2.85 11.35
C ALA A 120 10.91 1.87 11.35
N ASP A 121 9.69 2.35 11.10
CA ASP A 121 8.51 1.50 10.98
C ASP A 121 8.60 0.62 9.73
N ASP A 122 9.10 1.15 8.63
CA ASP A 122 9.33 0.37 7.40
C ASP A 122 10.43 -0.66 7.62
N ALA A 123 11.51 -0.37 8.30
CA ALA A 123 12.54 -1.35 8.65
C ALA A 123 11.98 -2.51 9.49
N VAL A 124 11.07 -2.23 10.43
CA VAL A 124 10.37 -3.27 11.21
C VAL A 124 9.44 -4.08 10.33
N ARG A 125 8.67 -3.43 9.45
CA ARG A 125 7.76 -4.09 8.51
C ARG A 125 8.53 -4.95 7.50
N ILE A 126 9.61 -4.43 6.94
CA ILE A 126 10.50 -5.16 6.03
C ILE A 126 11.05 -6.41 6.74
N ARG A 127 11.61 -6.26 7.93
CA ARG A 127 12.14 -7.41 8.69
C ARG A 127 11.08 -8.50 8.91
N ARG A 128 9.86 -8.12 9.32
CA ARG A 128 8.75 -9.07 9.49
C ARG A 128 8.33 -9.71 8.18
N ALA A 129 8.35 -8.97 7.09
CA ALA A 129 8.03 -9.48 5.77
C ALA A 129 9.07 -10.51 5.31
N LEU A 130 10.35 -10.22 5.50
CA LEU A 130 11.44 -11.13 5.15
C LEU A 130 11.43 -12.38 6.03
N GLN A 131 11.06 -12.27 7.32
CA GLN A 131 10.84 -13.46 8.17
C GLN A 131 9.72 -14.38 7.63
N ILE A 132 8.68 -13.81 7.00
CA ILE A 132 7.66 -14.60 6.30
C ILE A 132 8.26 -15.24 5.05
N TRP A 133 9.07 -14.48 4.31
CA TRP A 133 9.73 -14.98 3.11
C TRP A 133 10.70 -16.13 3.41
N ASP A 134 11.43 -16.08 4.52
CA ASP A 134 12.34 -17.15 4.97
C ASP A 134 11.61 -18.49 5.23
N GLY A 135 10.30 -18.43 5.54
CA GLY A 135 9.45 -19.60 5.72
C GLY A 135 8.73 -20.10 4.44
N VAL A 136 9.02 -19.48 3.30
CA VAL A 136 8.40 -19.83 2.02
C VAL A 136 9.01 -21.11 1.45
N GLN A 137 8.15 -22.00 1.00
CA GLN A 137 8.46 -23.25 0.31
C GLN A 137 8.35 -23.06 -1.21
N PRO A 138 8.95 -23.95 -2.01
CA PRO A 138 8.80 -23.91 -3.46
C PRO A 138 7.33 -23.83 -3.90
N LEU A 139 7.08 -23.08 -4.96
CA LEU A 139 5.73 -22.92 -5.52
C LEU A 139 5.26 -24.23 -6.16
N ARG A 140 6.16 -24.96 -6.83
CA ARG A 140 5.85 -26.20 -7.54
C ARG A 140 5.30 -27.27 -6.57
N ASP A 141 4.29 -28.00 -7.03
CA ASP A 141 3.58 -29.05 -6.28
C ASP A 141 2.83 -28.56 -5.02
N SER A 142 2.69 -27.25 -4.84
CA SER A 142 2.05 -26.63 -3.68
C SER A 142 0.57 -26.32 -3.90
N LEU A 143 -0.10 -25.96 -2.79
CA LEU A 143 -1.46 -25.42 -2.83
C LEU A 143 -1.55 -24.11 -3.63
N ALA A 144 -0.49 -23.31 -3.61
CA ALA A 144 -0.43 -22.04 -4.34
C ALA A 144 -0.32 -22.27 -5.86
N GLU A 145 0.43 -23.25 -6.31
CA GLU A 145 0.44 -23.64 -7.73
C GLU A 145 -0.93 -24.12 -8.18
N ARG A 146 -1.60 -24.98 -7.38
CA ARG A 146 -2.96 -25.43 -7.69
C ARG A 146 -3.96 -24.28 -7.76
N TYR A 147 -3.82 -23.27 -6.89
CA TYR A 147 -4.62 -22.04 -6.96
C TYR A 147 -4.45 -21.33 -8.31
N LEU A 148 -3.21 -21.13 -8.75
CA LEU A 148 -2.92 -20.47 -10.02
C LEU A 148 -3.39 -21.31 -11.22
N ALA A 149 -3.17 -22.64 -11.18
CA ALA A 149 -3.63 -23.57 -12.20
C ALA A 149 -5.17 -23.58 -12.36
N ARG A 150 -5.92 -23.46 -11.25
CA ARG A 150 -7.39 -23.34 -11.29
C ARG A 150 -7.86 -22.06 -11.98
N ARG A 151 -7.03 -21.03 -12.02
CA ARG A 151 -7.25 -19.80 -12.79
C ARG A 151 -6.70 -19.87 -14.22
N GLY A 152 -6.27 -21.04 -14.68
CA GLY A 152 -5.65 -21.22 -15.98
C GLY A 152 -4.24 -20.64 -16.08
N ILE A 153 -3.65 -20.19 -14.97
CA ILE A 153 -2.35 -19.53 -14.96
C ILE A 153 -1.23 -20.55 -14.83
N ARG A 154 -0.35 -20.60 -15.83
CA ARG A 154 0.92 -21.33 -15.79
C ARG A 154 2.04 -20.37 -15.38
N VAL A 155 2.74 -20.71 -14.32
CA VAL A 155 3.83 -19.88 -13.80
C VAL A 155 5.13 -20.18 -14.56
N PRO A 156 5.74 -19.19 -15.20
CA PRO A 156 7.03 -19.39 -15.87
C PRO A 156 8.15 -19.56 -14.82
N ASP A 157 9.21 -20.29 -15.20
CA ASP A 157 10.30 -20.62 -14.26
C ASP A 157 10.98 -19.36 -13.72
N GLU A 158 11.11 -18.30 -14.51
CA GLU A 158 11.69 -17.02 -14.10
C GLU A 158 10.93 -16.32 -12.95
N ALA A 159 9.64 -16.61 -12.79
CA ALA A 159 8.83 -16.06 -11.69
C ALA A 159 8.96 -16.85 -10.38
N LEU A 160 9.57 -18.02 -10.39
CA LEU A 160 9.74 -18.88 -9.21
C LEU A 160 10.69 -18.28 -8.17
N ASP A 161 11.59 -17.39 -8.57
CA ASP A 161 12.51 -16.70 -7.66
C ASP A 161 11.78 -15.71 -6.72
N VAL A 162 10.58 -15.27 -7.11
CA VAL A 162 9.80 -14.26 -6.37
C VAL A 162 8.42 -14.76 -5.94
N LEU A 163 8.05 -16.00 -6.29
CA LEU A 163 6.78 -16.62 -5.93
C LEU A 163 7.01 -17.92 -5.15
N GLY A 164 6.21 -18.14 -4.12
CA GLY A 164 6.27 -19.39 -3.38
C GLY A 164 5.04 -19.63 -2.51
N PHE A 165 5.08 -20.70 -1.76
CA PHE A 165 4.00 -21.18 -0.88
C PHE A 165 4.42 -21.09 0.58
N HIS A 166 3.54 -20.57 1.45
CA HIS A 166 3.74 -20.62 2.88
C HIS A 166 2.59 -21.39 3.53
N PRO A 167 2.86 -22.55 4.21
CA PRO A 167 1.81 -23.40 4.74
C PRO A 167 1.02 -22.79 5.90
N GLY A 168 1.61 -21.88 6.65
CA GLY A 168 1.01 -21.23 7.82
C GLY A 168 1.40 -19.74 7.90
N CYS A 169 1.19 -18.99 6.81
CA CYS A 169 1.49 -17.55 6.78
C CYS A 169 0.67 -16.81 7.84
N PRO A 170 1.30 -15.89 8.61
CA PRO A 170 0.58 -15.08 9.58
C PRO A 170 -0.38 -14.09 8.89
N PHE A 171 -1.64 -14.05 9.35
CA PHE A 171 -2.63 -13.03 9.02
C PHE A 171 -3.24 -12.52 10.32
N ARG A 172 -3.29 -11.21 10.54
CA ARG A 172 -3.84 -10.54 11.74
C ARG A 172 -3.88 -11.40 13.02
N SER A 173 -4.90 -12.26 13.17
CA SER A 173 -5.13 -13.09 14.36
C SER A 173 -5.01 -14.60 14.12
N ALA A 174 -4.64 -15.03 12.92
CA ALA A 174 -4.58 -16.45 12.54
C ALA A 174 -3.42 -16.72 11.58
N THR A 175 -3.09 -17.99 11.39
CA THR A 175 -2.20 -18.46 10.33
C THR A 175 -3.01 -19.21 9.28
N ALA A 176 -2.61 -19.11 8.03
CA ALA A 176 -3.28 -19.82 6.93
C ALA A 176 -2.31 -20.11 5.78
N PRO A 177 -2.60 -21.12 4.94
CA PRO A 177 -1.87 -21.34 3.70
C PRO A 177 -1.95 -20.10 2.80
N ALA A 178 -0.85 -19.76 2.12
CA ALA A 178 -0.83 -18.58 1.27
C ALA A 178 0.12 -18.74 0.07
N LEU A 179 -0.27 -18.16 -1.05
CA LEU A 179 0.66 -17.75 -2.10
C LEU A 179 1.38 -16.49 -1.62
N ILE A 180 2.70 -16.52 -1.67
CA ILE A 180 3.56 -15.40 -1.30
C ILE A 180 4.30 -14.90 -2.54
N ALA A 181 4.32 -13.59 -2.70
CA ALA A 181 5.16 -12.95 -3.71
C ALA A 181 6.09 -11.93 -3.04
N LEU A 182 7.36 -11.94 -3.42
CA LEU A 182 8.39 -11.07 -2.88
C LEU A 182 8.26 -9.67 -3.48
N ILE A 183 8.12 -8.66 -2.63
CA ILE A 183 8.13 -7.26 -3.05
C ILE A 183 9.56 -6.76 -3.01
N GLN A 184 10.00 -6.17 -4.09
CA GLN A 184 11.32 -5.59 -4.26
C GLN A 184 11.20 -4.08 -4.51
N ASP A 185 12.17 -3.32 -4.05
CA ASP A 185 12.27 -1.90 -4.39
C ASP A 185 12.46 -1.73 -5.90
N ILE A 186 11.71 -0.81 -6.51
CA ILE A 186 11.70 -0.60 -7.96
C ILE A 186 13.06 -0.13 -8.49
N THR A 187 13.85 0.54 -7.68
CA THR A 187 15.13 1.12 -8.07
C THR A 187 16.30 0.18 -7.79
N THR A 188 16.37 -0.33 -6.56
CA THR A 188 17.52 -1.13 -6.11
C THR A 188 17.35 -2.62 -6.38
N GLY A 189 16.11 -3.12 -6.47
CA GLY A 189 15.81 -4.55 -6.57
C GLY A 189 15.88 -5.28 -5.24
N GLU A 190 16.21 -4.58 -4.15
CA GLU A 190 16.31 -5.19 -2.83
C GLU A 190 14.94 -5.63 -2.31
N PRO A 191 14.86 -6.78 -1.61
CA PRO A 191 13.64 -7.23 -0.98
C PRO A 191 13.16 -6.26 0.12
N VAL A 192 11.93 -5.76 -0.01
CA VAL A 192 11.35 -4.79 0.93
C VAL A 192 10.01 -5.23 1.51
N GLY A 193 9.46 -6.35 1.06
CA GLY A 193 8.15 -6.78 1.55
C GLY A 193 7.67 -8.10 0.96
N VAL A 194 6.47 -8.51 1.38
CA VAL A 194 5.77 -9.64 0.80
C VAL A 194 4.31 -9.28 0.50
N HIS A 195 3.82 -9.78 -0.62
CA HIS A 195 2.42 -9.78 -0.99
C HIS A 195 1.86 -11.18 -0.73
N ARG A 196 0.73 -11.28 -0.04
CA ARG A 196 0.20 -12.53 0.51
C ARG A 196 -1.23 -12.74 0.07
N ARG A 197 -1.51 -13.83 -0.63
CA ARG A 197 -2.85 -14.28 -0.99
C ARG A 197 -3.20 -15.47 -0.10
N GLN A 198 -4.10 -15.26 0.86
CA GLN A 198 -4.61 -16.34 1.69
C GLN A 198 -5.38 -17.33 0.83
N LEU A 199 -5.16 -18.62 1.08
CA LEU A 199 -5.79 -19.72 0.35
C LEU A 199 -6.65 -20.60 1.28
N THR A 200 -7.71 -21.16 0.71
CA THR A 200 -8.47 -22.24 1.34
C THR A 200 -7.82 -23.58 1.03
N CYS A 201 -8.20 -24.66 1.75
CA CYS A 201 -7.75 -26.03 1.46
C CYS A 201 -8.10 -26.50 0.03
N ASP A 202 -9.14 -25.90 -0.56
CA ASP A 202 -9.58 -26.22 -1.93
C ASP A 202 -8.85 -25.42 -3.01
N ALA A 203 -7.73 -24.79 -2.66
CA ALA A 203 -6.96 -23.94 -3.55
C ALA A 203 -7.79 -22.82 -4.19
N THR A 204 -8.54 -22.09 -3.37
CA THR A 204 -9.24 -20.85 -3.76
C THR A 204 -8.80 -19.69 -2.87
N ALA A 205 -9.02 -18.46 -3.32
CA ALA A 205 -8.67 -17.28 -2.53
C ALA A 205 -9.62 -17.10 -1.34
N ALA A 206 -9.06 -16.90 -0.14
CA ALA A 206 -9.81 -16.61 1.07
C ALA A 206 -9.79 -15.09 1.39
N GLY A 207 -10.36 -14.28 0.49
CA GLY A 207 -10.44 -12.84 0.64
C GLY A 207 -9.39 -12.05 -0.16
N PRO A 208 -9.31 -10.72 0.03
CA PRO A 208 -8.38 -9.88 -0.72
C PRO A 208 -6.93 -10.13 -0.33
N PRO A 209 -5.98 -9.87 -1.23
CA PRO A 209 -4.57 -9.99 -0.91
C PRO A 209 -4.13 -8.89 0.07
N MET A 210 -3.05 -9.18 0.80
CA MET A 210 -2.48 -8.28 1.80
C MET A 210 -0.97 -8.14 1.60
N SER A 211 -0.46 -6.91 1.61
CA SER A 211 0.97 -6.65 1.60
C SER A 211 1.50 -6.37 3.01
N LEU A 212 2.74 -6.74 3.26
CA LEU A 212 3.51 -6.36 4.44
C LEU A 212 4.86 -5.81 3.96
N GLY A 213 5.23 -4.64 4.43
CA GLY A 213 6.32 -3.81 3.92
C GLY A 213 5.81 -2.56 3.23
N PRO A 214 6.69 -1.65 2.80
CA PRO A 214 6.33 -0.46 2.04
C PRO A 214 5.73 -0.86 0.69
N LYS A 215 4.60 -0.24 0.33
CA LYS A 215 3.99 -0.41 -0.99
C LYS A 215 4.49 0.61 -2.00
N SER A 216 4.78 1.83 -1.51
CA SER A 216 5.29 2.90 -2.37
C SER A 216 6.67 2.54 -2.89
N GLY A 217 6.82 2.51 -4.21
CA GLY A 217 8.06 2.09 -4.85
C GLY A 217 8.34 0.58 -4.82
N GLY A 218 7.39 -0.23 -4.32
CA GLY A 218 7.51 -1.69 -4.32
C GLY A 218 6.90 -2.32 -5.57
N VAL A 219 7.58 -3.31 -6.12
CA VAL A 219 7.13 -4.11 -7.28
C VAL A 219 7.43 -5.59 -7.05
N ILE A 220 6.71 -6.48 -7.73
CA ILE A 220 7.04 -7.90 -7.82
C ILE A 220 7.58 -8.13 -9.22
N ARG A 221 8.87 -8.42 -9.33
CA ARG A 221 9.55 -8.63 -10.61
C ARG A 221 9.36 -10.08 -11.06
N LEU A 222 8.23 -10.37 -11.72
CA LEU A 222 7.95 -11.72 -12.23
C LEU A 222 8.90 -12.12 -13.34
N SER A 223 9.52 -11.16 -14.02
CA SER A 223 10.62 -11.38 -14.95
C SER A 223 11.84 -10.64 -14.45
N SER A 224 12.98 -11.31 -14.38
CA SER A 224 14.26 -10.76 -13.94
C SER A 224 14.96 -9.96 -15.06
N ALA A 225 14.81 -10.39 -16.31
CA ALA A 225 15.36 -9.69 -17.46
C ALA A 225 14.52 -8.50 -17.86
N ILE A 226 15.09 -7.30 -17.86
CA ILE A 226 14.48 -6.10 -18.41
C ILE A 226 15.09 -5.84 -19.77
N SER A 227 14.27 -5.96 -20.81
CA SER A 227 14.61 -5.45 -22.16
C SER A 227 14.31 -3.94 -22.24
N ALA A 228 14.30 -3.37 -23.43
CA ALA A 228 13.79 -2.01 -23.63
C ALA A 228 12.26 -1.90 -23.41
N ASP A 229 11.57 -3.01 -23.26
CA ASP A 229 10.13 -3.13 -23.09
C ASP A 229 9.81 -3.79 -21.73
N LEU A 230 8.79 -3.29 -21.04
CA LEU A 230 8.28 -3.84 -19.80
C LEU A 230 6.75 -3.79 -19.83
N ALA A 231 6.12 -4.83 -19.30
CA ALA A 231 4.69 -4.80 -18.97
C ALA A 231 4.51 -4.66 -17.45
N ILE A 232 3.45 -3.98 -17.04
CA ILE A 232 3.04 -3.90 -15.63
C ILE A 232 1.56 -4.26 -15.49
N GLY A 233 1.22 -4.96 -14.41
CA GLY A 233 -0.15 -5.28 -14.02
C GLY A 233 -0.41 -4.94 -12.57
N GLU A 234 -1.68 -4.75 -12.20
CA GLU A 234 -2.07 -4.42 -10.85
C GLU A 234 -1.75 -5.56 -9.88
N GLY A 235 -2.21 -6.77 -10.17
CA GLY A 235 -2.04 -7.96 -9.33
C GLY A 235 -1.04 -8.96 -9.90
N VAL A 236 -0.64 -9.93 -9.07
CA VAL A 236 0.21 -11.04 -9.48
C VAL A 236 -0.48 -11.87 -10.56
N GLU A 237 -1.77 -12.17 -10.36
CA GLU A 237 -2.57 -12.96 -11.28
C GLU A 237 -2.72 -12.25 -12.64
N THR A 238 -3.07 -10.97 -12.64
CA THR A 238 -3.16 -10.12 -13.85
C THR A 238 -1.82 -10.09 -14.60
N SER A 239 -0.71 -9.95 -13.87
CA SER A 239 0.64 -9.87 -14.47
C SER A 239 1.08 -11.20 -15.06
N LEU A 240 0.86 -12.32 -14.38
CA LEU A 240 1.14 -13.66 -14.91
C LEU A 240 0.28 -13.98 -16.13
N SER A 241 -1.00 -13.57 -16.11
CA SER A 241 -1.89 -13.70 -17.27
C SER A 241 -1.38 -12.90 -18.47
N GLY A 242 -0.88 -11.69 -18.25
CA GLY A 242 -0.24 -10.88 -19.29
C GLY A 242 0.98 -11.55 -19.90
N MET A 243 1.82 -12.22 -19.08
CA MET A 243 2.96 -13.01 -19.60
C MET A 243 2.49 -14.14 -20.51
N MET A 244 1.43 -14.85 -20.16
CA MET A 244 0.83 -15.92 -20.98
C MET A 244 0.31 -15.38 -22.31
N LEU A 245 -0.23 -14.16 -22.33
CA LEU A 245 -0.68 -13.46 -23.55
C LEU A 245 0.47 -12.82 -24.33
N GLY A 246 1.73 -13.08 -23.97
CA GLY A 246 2.88 -12.60 -24.69
C GLY A 246 3.22 -11.12 -24.46
N SER A 247 2.88 -10.55 -23.33
CA SER A 247 3.21 -9.15 -23.00
C SER A 247 4.72 -8.89 -22.83
N GLY A 248 5.54 -9.95 -22.79
CA GLY A 248 6.98 -9.88 -22.54
C GLY A 248 7.32 -9.81 -21.05
N PRO A 249 8.51 -9.28 -20.69
CA PRO A 249 8.88 -9.09 -19.30
C PRO A 249 7.82 -8.32 -18.53
N THR A 250 7.39 -8.85 -17.37
CA THR A 250 6.22 -8.29 -16.66
C THR A 250 6.49 -8.18 -15.16
N TRP A 251 6.05 -7.06 -14.56
CA TRP A 251 6.05 -6.83 -13.12
C TRP A 251 4.63 -6.62 -12.61
N SER A 252 4.35 -7.04 -11.37
CA SER A 252 3.16 -6.60 -10.65
C SER A 252 3.49 -5.39 -9.78
N VAL A 253 2.63 -4.37 -9.82
CA VAL A 253 2.78 -3.13 -9.06
C VAL A 253 1.80 -3.04 -7.87
N LEU A 254 1.25 -4.18 -7.45
CA LEU A 254 0.49 -4.44 -6.23
C LEU A 254 -0.95 -3.93 -6.22
N ASP A 255 -1.23 -2.75 -6.76
CA ASP A 255 -2.57 -2.15 -6.81
C ASP A 255 -2.64 -1.00 -7.84
N ALA A 256 -3.84 -0.44 -8.04
CA ALA A 256 -4.06 0.70 -8.93
C ALA A 256 -3.21 1.93 -8.55
N GLY A 257 -2.92 2.11 -7.26
CA GLY A 257 -2.00 3.15 -6.78
C GLY A 257 -0.58 2.94 -7.29
N GLY A 258 -0.11 1.69 -7.31
CA GLY A 258 1.17 1.29 -7.89
C GLY A 258 1.24 1.61 -9.39
N ILE A 259 0.17 1.31 -10.16
CA ILE A 259 0.09 1.71 -11.57
C ILE A 259 0.17 3.23 -11.70
N SER A 260 -0.69 3.96 -10.97
CA SER A 260 -0.76 5.42 -11.05
C SER A 260 0.57 6.10 -10.72
N ASN A 261 1.35 5.54 -9.79
CA ASN A 261 2.61 6.11 -9.32
C ASN A 261 3.86 5.48 -9.95
N PHE A 262 3.70 4.54 -10.91
CA PHE A 262 4.83 3.87 -11.54
C PHE A 262 5.77 4.87 -12.21
N ILE A 263 7.01 4.91 -11.73
CA ILE A 263 8.02 5.88 -12.18
C ILE A 263 8.50 5.58 -13.61
N VAL A 264 8.99 6.61 -14.30
CA VAL A 264 9.63 6.42 -15.61
C VAL A 264 11.03 5.85 -15.39
N LEU A 265 11.28 4.67 -15.93
CA LEU A 265 12.59 4.03 -15.92
C LEU A 265 13.37 4.43 -17.18
N GLU A 266 14.55 5.00 -17.01
CA GLU A 266 15.33 5.60 -18.12
C GLU A 266 15.71 4.61 -19.21
N ASN A 267 16.07 3.38 -18.82
CA ASN A 267 16.48 2.29 -19.72
C ASN A 267 15.32 1.70 -20.55
N LEU A 268 14.07 1.95 -20.18
CA LEU A 268 12.92 1.46 -20.91
C LEU A 268 12.52 2.41 -22.05
N GLN A 269 12.03 1.85 -23.14
CA GLN A 269 11.51 2.58 -24.30
C GLN A 269 10.00 2.41 -24.45
N ARG A 270 9.48 1.28 -24.01
CA ARG A 270 8.04 0.97 -24.10
C ARG A 270 7.52 0.41 -22.77
N LEU A 271 6.36 0.92 -22.35
CA LEU A 271 5.58 0.37 -21.25
C LEU A 271 4.27 -0.20 -21.79
N THR A 272 3.97 -1.45 -21.44
CA THR A 272 2.63 -2.02 -21.60
C THR A 272 1.95 -2.02 -20.24
N ILE A 273 0.74 -1.48 -20.14
CA ILE A 273 -0.06 -1.48 -18.91
C ILE A 273 -1.21 -2.46 -19.09
N LEU A 274 -1.24 -3.49 -18.26
CA LEU A 274 -2.32 -4.47 -18.18
C LEU A 274 -3.39 -3.91 -17.25
N VAL A 275 -4.56 -3.63 -17.78
CA VAL A 275 -5.64 -2.91 -17.10
C VAL A 275 -6.83 -3.82 -16.93
N ASP A 276 -7.23 -4.08 -15.68
CA ASP A 276 -8.49 -4.77 -15.42
C ASP A 276 -9.67 -3.81 -15.71
N HIS A 277 -10.70 -4.28 -16.41
CA HIS A 277 -11.85 -3.46 -16.77
C HIS A 277 -12.87 -3.42 -15.64
N ASP A 278 -12.45 -2.85 -14.49
CA ASP A 278 -13.32 -2.74 -13.33
C ASP A 278 -14.45 -1.72 -13.54
N VAL A 279 -15.63 -2.02 -12.99
CA VAL A 279 -16.83 -1.18 -13.10
C VAL A 279 -16.64 0.20 -12.44
N SER A 280 -15.74 0.30 -11.44
CA SER A 280 -15.45 1.56 -10.75
C SER A 280 -14.59 2.52 -11.57
N GLY A 281 -13.91 2.01 -12.60
CA GLY A 281 -12.97 2.73 -13.44
C GLY A 281 -11.69 3.16 -12.72
N THR A 282 -11.37 2.56 -11.58
CA THR A 282 -10.18 2.93 -10.79
C THR A 282 -8.91 2.52 -11.49
N GLY A 283 -8.82 1.29 -11.99
CA GLY A 283 -7.69 0.79 -12.77
C GLY A 283 -7.48 1.60 -14.05
N GLN A 284 -8.56 1.90 -14.76
CA GLN A 284 -8.51 2.70 -16.01
C GLN A 284 -7.95 4.11 -15.76
N ARG A 285 -8.40 4.80 -14.70
CA ARG A 285 -7.87 6.13 -14.35
C ARG A 285 -6.39 6.08 -13.94
N ALA A 286 -6.00 5.06 -13.20
CA ALA A 286 -4.60 4.84 -12.83
C ALA A 286 -3.72 4.62 -14.06
N ALA A 287 -4.17 3.80 -15.00
CA ALA A 287 -3.49 3.52 -16.26
C ALA A 287 -3.32 4.78 -17.13
N VAL A 288 -4.37 5.61 -17.23
CA VAL A 288 -4.31 6.89 -17.94
C VAL A 288 -3.27 7.82 -17.30
N THR A 289 -3.26 7.94 -15.97
CA THR A 289 -2.29 8.78 -15.25
C THR A 289 -0.85 8.31 -15.49
N CYS A 290 -0.61 7.02 -15.43
CA CYS A 290 0.70 6.42 -15.72
C CYS A 290 1.11 6.65 -17.18
N ARG A 291 0.20 6.35 -18.13
CA ARG A 291 0.41 6.56 -19.57
C ARG A 291 0.85 8.00 -19.87
N ASP A 292 0.12 8.97 -19.35
CA ASP A 292 0.37 10.38 -19.66
C ASP A 292 1.75 10.83 -19.14
N ARG A 293 2.17 10.33 -17.97
CA ARG A 293 3.51 10.57 -17.43
C ARG A 293 4.61 9.98 -18.33
N TRP A 294 4.43 8.76 -18.83
CA TRP A 294 5.41 8.09 -19.67
C TRP A 294 5.49 8.71 -21.06
N LEU A 295 4.34 9.08 -21.65
CA LEU A 295 4.29 9.81 -22.91
C LEU A 295 4.96 11.17 -22.80
N ALA A 296 4.74 11.91 -21.71
CA ALA A 296 5.42 13.19 -21.45
C ALA A 296 6.95 13.05 -21.34
N ALA A 297 7.43 11.88 -20.91
CA ALA A 297 8.87 11.54 -20.88
C ALA A 297 9.40 11.01 -22.23
N GLY A 298 8.62 11.08 -23.31
CA GLY A 298 9.03 10.65 -24.65
C GLY A 298 9.04 9.13 -24.84
N LYS A 299 8.42 8.35 -23.94
CA LYS A 299 8.35 6.88 -24.01
C LYS A 299 7.08 6.44 -24.75
N ARG A 300 7.08 5.21 -25.25
CA ARG A 300 5.89 4.61 -25.87
C ARG A 300 5.08 3.87 -24.81
N VAL A 301 3.74 3.97 -24.89
CA VAL A 301 2.85 3.27 -23.97
C VAL A 301 1.76 2.52 -24.75
N ARG A 302 1.51 1.28 -24.34
CA ARG A 302 0.40 0.44 -24.81
C ARG A 302 -0.48 0.10 -23.60
N LEU A 303 -1.80 0.16 -23.78
CA LEU A 303 -2.77 -0.36 -22.83
C LEU A 303 -3.36 -1.65 -23.37
N ILE A 304 -3.45 -2.68 -22.54
CA ILE A 304 -4.18 -3.93 -22.81
C ILE A 304 -5.27 -4.02 -21.76
N MET A 305 -6.53 -4.09 -22.21
CA MET A 305 -7.70 -4.15 -21.35
C MET A 305 -8.76 -5.02 -22.03
N PRO A 306 -9.46 -5.88 -21.26
CA PRO A 306 -10.64 -6.59 -21.79
C PRO A 306 -11.70 -5.62 -22.30
N GLU A 307 -12.44 -6.02 -23.33
CA GLU A 307 -13.51 -5.18 -23.92
C GLU A 307 -14.73 -5.07 -23.00
N THR A 308 -15.04 -6.15 -22.28
CA THR A 308 -16.25 -6.24 -21.46
C THR A 308 -16.01 -5.69 -20.05
N PRO A 309 -16.85 -4.74 -19.59
CA PRO A 309 -16.79 -4.28 -18.19
C PRO A 309 -16.98 -5.42 -17.18
N GLY A 310 -16.15 -5.43 -16.16
CA GLY A 310 -16.13 -6.46 -15.10
C GLY A 310 -15.17 -7.62 -15.36
N GLN A 311 -14.56 -7.69 -16.55
CA GLN A 311 -13.51 -8.68 -16.85
C GLN A 311 -12.13 -8.20 -16.44
N ASP A 312 -11.28 -9.16 -16.05
CA ASP A 312 -9.85 -8.95 -15.81
C ASP A 312 -8.99 -9.58 -16.92
N ILE A 313 -7.68 -9.34 -16.90
CA ILE A 313 -6.75 -9.91 -17.91
C ILE A 313 -6.73 -11.45 -17.86
N ASN A 314 -7.04 -12.06 -16.72
CA ASN A 314 -7.12 -13.51 -16.61
C ASN A 314 -8.32 -14.09 -17.41
N ASP A 315 -9.41 -13.34 -17.55
CA ASP A 315 -10.56 -13.76 -18.38
C ASP A 315 -10.17 -13.91 -19.84
N LEU A 316 -9.24 -13.08 -20.34
CA LEU A 316 -8.71 -13.21 -21.71
C LEU A 316 -7.94 -14.51 -21.89
N VAL A 317 -7.12 -14.90 -20.91
CA VAL A 317 -6.40 -16.18 -20.92
C VAL A 317 -7.37 -17.35 -20.95
N LEU A 318 -8.41 -17.32 -20.10
CA LEU A 318 -9.41 -18.37 -20.04
C LEU A 318 -10.19 -18.51 -21.36
N ALA A 319 -10.47 -17.39 -22.02
CA ALA A 319 -11.12 -17.39 -23.34
C ALA A 319 -10.22 -18.02 -24.42
N GLU A 320 -8.91 -17.76 -24.41
CA GLU A 320 -7.96 -18.38 -25.34
C GLU A 320 -7.84 -19.88 -25.10
N ILE A 321 -7.75 -20.34 -23.85
CA ILE A 321 -7.67 -21.76 -23.49
C ILE A 321 -8.96 -22.48 -23.95
N GLY A 322 -10.13 -21.90 -23.71
CA GLY A 322 -11.42 -22.45 -24.11
C GLY A 322 -11.65 -22.48 -25.63
N SER A 323 -10.92 -21.66 -26.38
CA SER A 323 -11.00 -21.56 -27.85
C SER A 323 -9.99 -22.48 -28.54
N SER A 324 -9.05 -23.10 -27.82
CA SER A 324 -8.01 -23.97 -28.38
C SER A 324 -8.61 -25.35 -28.71
N PRO A 325 -8.44 -25.88 -29.94
CA PRO A 325 -9.05 -27.11 -30.41
C PRO A 325 -8.56 -28.41 -29.73
N GLU A 326 -7.61 -28.32 -28.79
CA GLU A 326 -7.08 -29.47 -28.06
C GLU A 326 -7.97 -29.94 -26.88
N HIS A 327 -9.07 -29.25 -26.60
CA HIS A 327 -10.00 -29.54 -25.50
C HIS A 327 -11.46 -29.74 -25.97
N ALA A 328 -11.68 -29.97 -27.28
CA ALA A 328 -12.99 -30.30 -27.88
C ALA A 328 -13.14 -31.80 -28.14
#